data_faae2ae315c160f313d57691ddf45a3d
#
_entry.id   faae2ae315c160f313d57691ddf45a3d
#
_cell.length_a   1.000
_cell.length_b   1.000
_cell.length_c   1.000
_cell.angle_alpha   90.00
_cell.angle_beta   90.00
_cell.angle_gamma   90.00
#
_symmetry.space_group_name_H-M   'P 1'
#
loop_
_entity.id
_entity.type
_entity.pdbx_description
1 polymer ?
#
loop_
_entity_poly.entity_id
_entity_poly.type
_entity_poly.pdbx_seq_one_letter_code
_entity_poly.pdbx_strand_id
1 'polypeptide(L)'
;GCGNTSIPNPSTMHIGIDRAGTVTLYSGALDIGQGTNTTLVQCAADALGLEMSRFRLVWGDTALTADAGKTSASRQAYISGNAVKLAGEDLRRQIIRLANVGETAAIEFGDGRLVVRDGDAVREIDLAALAPVRFDDVLVGEGMFDPPTTALDADGQGKPYGTYGFAAQMAEIEVDIELGTIKVLRVVAAHDVGKSINPIQVEGQIHGGIAQGMGMALMEEYIP
;
A
#
# COMPACT_ATOMS: atom_id res chain seq x y z
N GLY A 1 7.30 -9.64 13.85
CA GLY A 1 5.90 -9.86 13.49
C GLY A 1 5.74 -9.93 11.99
N CYS A 2 4.65 -10.42 11.55
CA CYS A 2 4.29 -10.53 10.13
C CYS A 2 2.78 -10.45 10.02
N GLY A 3 2.33 -9.80 8.96
CA GLY A 3 0.90 -9.62 8.71
C GLY A 3 0.36 -10.74 7.83
N ASN A 4 -0.43 -11.63 8.40
CA ASN A 4 -1.24 -12.55 7.61
C ASN A 4 -2.50 -12.92 8.38
N THR A 5 -3.66 -12.76 7.76
CA THR A 5 -4.95 -13.03 8.40
C THR A 5 -5.64 -14.27 7.85
N SER A 6 -5.17 -14.80 6.75
CA SER A 6 -5.74 -15.96 6.05
C SER A 6 -4.78 -16.53 5.01
N ILE A 7 -5.08 -17.69 4.51
CA ILE A 7 -4.46 -18.33 3.35
C ILE A 7 -5.61 -18.91 2.51
N PRO A 8 -5.84 -18.45 1.29
CA PRO A 8 -5.17 -17.31 0.61
C PRO A 8 -5.45 -15.94 1.26
N ASN A 9 -4.66 -14.94 0.89
CA ASN A 9 -4.76 -13.58 1.42
C ASN A 9 -4.57 -12.51 0.31
N PRO A 10 -5.34 -12.58 -0.78
CA PRO A 10 -5.17 -11.69 -1.92
C PRO A 10 -5.64 -10.27 -1.66
N SER A 11 -5.18 -9.37 -2.52
CA SER A 11 -5.72 -8.03 -2.73
C SER A 11 -5.75 -7.74 -4.21
N THR A 12 -6.83 -7.12 -4.69
CA THR A 12 -6.96 -6.66 -6.08
C THR A 12 -7.12 -5.14 -6.13
N MET A 13 -6.38 -4.50 -7.02
CA MET A 13 -6.38 -3.05 -7.21
C MET A 13 -6.52 -2.70 -8.68
N HIS A 14 -7.12 -1.54 -8.95
CA HIS A 14 -7.24 -1.00 -10.31
C HIS A 14 -6.73 0.44 -10.34
N ILE A 15 -6.09 0.79 -11.45
CA ILE A 15 -5.74 2.19 -11.76
C ILE A 15 -6.34 2.50 -13.12
N GLY A 16 -7.27 3.46 -13.16
CA GLY A 16 -7.94 3.89 -14.36
C GLY A 16 -7.46 5.24 -14.87
N ILE A 17 -7.60 5.49 -16.17
CA ILE A 17 -7.42 6.80 -16.80
C ILE A 17 -8.69 7.09 -17.60
N ASP A 18 -9.34 8.20 -17.29
CA ASP A 18 -10.53 8.65 -18.02
C ASP A 18 -10.17 9.45 -19.29
N ARG A 19 -11.19 9.84 -20.06
CA ARG A 19 -11.02 10.64 -21.28
C ARG A 19 -10.44 12.03 -21.04
N ALA A 20 -10.58 12.57 -19.84
CA ALA A 20 -10.00 13.85 -19.45
C ALA A 20 -8.52 13.73 -19.01
N GLY A 21 -8.02 12.50 -18.86
CA GLY A 21 -6.67 12.24 -18.37
C GLY A 21 -6.57 12.20 -16.85
N THR A 22 -7.69 12.08 -16.13
CA THR A 22 -7.69 11.88 -14.68
C THR A 22 -7.23 10.47 -14.37
N VAL A 23 -6.21 10.34 -13.54
CA VAL A 23 -5.72 9.04 -13.06
C VAL A 23 -6.40 8.71 -11.75
N THR A 24 -7.13 7.61 -11.70
CA THR A 24 -7.88 7.19 -10.49
C THR A 24 -7.34 5.86 -9.98
N LEU A 25 -6.90 5.84 -8.71
CA LEU A 25 -6.66 4.59 -7.97
C LEU A 25 -7.96 4.15 -7.31
N TYR A 26 -8.41 2.93 -7.62
CA TYR A 26 -9.58 2.29 -7.00
C TYR A 26 -9.10 1.27 -5.97
N SER A 27 -9.33 1.56 -4.71
CA SER A 27 -8.85 0.78 -3.57
C SER A 27 -9.98 0.31 -2.67
N GLY A 28 -10.15 -1.02 -2.55
CA GLY A 28 -11.01 -1.61 -1.51
C GLY A 28 -10.37 -1.64 -0.12
N ALA A 29 -9.07 -1.30 -0.01
CA ALA A 29 -8.38 -1.22 1.27
C ALA A 29 -8.85 0.01 2.06
N LEU A 30 -9.18 -0.18 3.33
CA LEU A 30 -9.66 0.89 4.20
C LEU A 30 -8.52 1.52 4.99
N ASP A 31 -8.50 2.84 5.02
CA ASP A 31 -7.71 3.61 5.98
C ASP A 31 -8.50 3.75 7.29
N ILE A 32 -7.91 3.26 8.38
CA ILE A 32 -8.47 3.34 9.73
C ILE A 32 -7.60 4.21 10.64
N GLY A 33 -6.81 5.11 10.03
CA GLY A 33 -5.88 6.02 10.70
C GLY A 33 -4.40 5.65 10.53
N GLN A 34 -4.09 4.48 9.90
CA GLN A 34 -2.72 4.01 9.70
C GLN A 34 -2.04 4.56 8.43
N GLY A 35 -2.74 5.38 7.61
CA GLY A 35 -2.17 6.03 6.44
C GLY A 35 -2.13 5.20 5.16
N THR A 36 -2.94 4.16 5.04
CA THR A 36 -3.01 3.30 3.84
C THR A 36 -3.30 4.09 2.57
N ASN A 37 -4.22 5.04 2.62
CA ASN A 37 -4.60 5.85 1.45
C ASN A 37 -3.40 6.57 0.84
N THR A 38 -2.58 7.23 1.65
CA THR A 38 -1.37 7.91 1.19
C THR A 38 -0.33 6.91 0.67
N THR A 39 -0.09 5.83 1.41
CA THR A 39 0.90 4.81 1.03
C THR A 39 0.57 4.16 -0.31
N LEU A 40 -0.69 3.82 -0.56
CA LEU A 40 -1.10 3.19 -1.82
C LEU A 40 -1.00 4.15 -3.01
N VAL A 41 -1.33 5.44 -2.81
CA VAL A 41 -1.11 6.45 -3.86
C VAL A 41 0.39 6.63 -4.14
N GLN A 42 1.26 6.59 -3.13
CA GLN A 42 2.72 6.60 -3.33
C GLN A 42 3.19 5.40 -4.17
N CYS A 43 2.69 4.20 -3.88
CA CYS A 43 3.00 3.00 -4.67
C CYS A 43 2.52 3.13 -6.13
N ALA A 44 1.33 3.69 -6.37
CA ALA A 44 0.80 3.93 -7.70
C ALA A 44 1.62 4.96 -8.49
N ALA A 45 2.00 6.04 -7.81
CA ALA A 45 2.82 7.11 -8.35
C ALA A 45 4.21 6.58 -8.78
N ASP A 46 4.87 5.80 -7.93
CA ASP A 46 6.16 5.17 -8.21
C ASP A 46 6.07 4.19 -9.40
N ALA A 47 5.04 3.34 -9.44
CA ALA A 47 4.86 2.34 -10.49
C ALA A 47 4.60 2.95 -11.89
N LEU A 48 3.94 4.11 -11.95
CA LEU A 48 3.65 4.82 -13.19
C LEU A 48 4.69 5.89 -13.55
N GLY A 49 5.54 6.29 -12.59
CA GLY A 49 6.46 7.41 -12.76
C GLY A 49 5.75 8.75 -12.80
N LEU A 50 4.70 8.94 -11.99
CA LEU A 50 3.87 10.14 -11.95
C LEU A 50 3.92 10.80 -10.57
N GLU A 51 3.61 12.10 -10.54
CA GLU A 51 3.43 12.83 -9.29
C GLU A 51 2.16 12.36 -8.56
N MET A 52 2.21 12.25 -7.22
CA MET A 52 1.06 11.87 -6.39
C MET A 52 -0.16 12.77 -6.60
N SER A 53 0.07 14.06 -6.86
CA SER A 53 -0.97 15.07 -7.13
C SER A 53 -1.84 14.76 -8.36
N ARG A 54 -1.39 13.86 -9.22
CA ARG A 54 -2.15 13.40 -10.40
C ARG A 54 -3.21 12.37 -10.09
N PHE A 55 -3.15 11.77 -8.90
CA PHE A 55 -4.06 10.69 -8.55
C PHE A 55 -5.29 11.19 -7.81
N ARG A 56 -6.46 10.80 -8.32
CA ARG A 56 -7.69 10.74 -7.56
C ARG A 56 -7.76 9.37 -6.88
N LEU A 57 -8.19 9.34 -5.63
CA LEU A 57 -8.41 8.09 -4.89
C LEU A 57 -9.90 7.86 -4.71
N VAL A 58 -10.37 6.68 -5.13
CA VAL A 58 -11.68 6.11 -4.78
C VAL A 58 -11.42 4.93 -3.86
N TRP A 59 -11.94 4.97 -2.64
CA TRP A 59 -11.66 3.96 -1.62
C TRP A 59 -12.92 3.60 -0.83
N GLY A 60 -13.00 2.31 -0.46
CA GLY A 60 -14.08 1.81 0.39
C GLY A 60 -15.47 1.78 -0.26
N ASP A 61 -15.60 2.10 -1.55
CA ASP A 61 -16.82 1.99 -2.31
C ASP A 61 -16.92 0.61 -2.98
N THR A 62 -17.74 -0.26 -2.43
CA THR A 62 -17.90 -1.64 -2.90
C THR A 62 -18.51 -1.78 -4.30
N ALA A 63 -19.14 -0.70 -4.82
CA ALA A 63 -19.63 -0.67 -6.20
C ALA A 63 -18.51 -0.37 -7.21
N LEU A 64 -17.47 0.33 -6.77
CA LEU A 64 -16.40 0.83 -7.64
C LEU A 64 -15.06 0.13 -7.41
N THR A 65 -14.82 -0.46 -6.24
CA THR A 65 -13.53 -1.05 -5.88
C THR A 65 -13.60 -2.58 -5.82
N ALA A 66 -12.49 -3.21 -6.19
CA ALA A 66 -12.33 -4.65 -6.00
C ALA A 66 -12.05 -5.00 -4.53
N ASP A 67 -12.19 -6.27 -4.18
CA ASP A 67 -11.84 -6.76 -2.85
C ASP A 67 -10.34 -6.66 -2.60
N ALA A 68 -9.97 -5.92 -1.56
CA ALA A 68 -8.60 -5.77 -1.08
C ALA A 68 -8.35 -6.56 0.21
N GLY A 69 -9.28 -7.36 0.64
CA GLY A 69 -9.23 -8.08 1.91
C GLY A 69 -9.32 -7.16 3.13
N LYS A 70 -9.10 -7.72 4.29
CA LYS A 70 -9.25 -7.02 5.58
C LYS A 70 -8.15 -5.98 5.80
N THR A 71 -8.48 -4.85 6.42
CA THR A 71 -7.48 -3.95 7.01
C THR A 71 -7.17 -4.42 8.43
N SER A 72 -6.24 -5.35 8.55
CA SER A 72 -5.80 -5.94 9.81
C SER A 72 -4.43 -6.60 9.65
N ALA A 73 -3.80 -6.99 10.76
CA ALA A 73 -2.54 -7.73 10.80
C ALA A 73 -1.40 -7.09 9.96
N SER A 74 -1.40 -5.77 9.82
CA SER A 74 -0.38 -4.98 9.10
C SER A 74 -0.17 -5.41 7.65
N ARG A 75 -1.23 -5.88 6.96
CA ARG A 75 -1.12 -6.47 5.62
C ARG A 75 -1.16 -5.45 4.48
N GLN A 76 -1.77 -4.27 4.67
CA GLN A 76 -2.11 -3.38 3.54
C GLN A 76 -0.89 -2.87 2.77
N ALA A 77 0.16 -2.39 3.45
CA ALA A 77 1.37 -1.91 2.77
C ALA A 77 2.04 -3.02 1.95
N TYR A 78 2.10 -4.25 2.48
CA TYR A 78 2.73 -5.37 1.79
C TYR A 78 1.83 -5.95 0.68
N ILE A 79 0.60 -6.32 0.99
CA ILE A 79 -0.25 -7.05 0.06
C ILE A 79 -0.90 -6.08 -0.94
N SER A 80 -1.61 -5.07 -0.47
CA SER A 80 -2.26 -4.09 -1.33
C SER A 80 -1.27 -3.19 -2.05
N GLY A 81 -0.14 -2.85 -1.42
CA GLY A 81 0.94 -2.12 -2.07
C GLY A 81 1.53 -2.86 -3.28
N ASN A 82 1.76 -4.19 -3.17
CA ASN A 82 2.18 -4.99 -4.31
C ASN A 82 1.07 -5.10 -5.38
N ALA A 83 -0.20 -5.23 -5.01
CA ALA A 83 -1.30 -5.22 -5.95
C ALA A 83 -1.39 -3.89 -6.74
N VAL A 84 -1.23 -2.75 -6.05
CA VAL A 84 -1.16 -1.42 -6.69
C VAL A 84 0.03 -1.32 -7.65
N LYS A 85 1.20 -1.79 -7.22
CA LYS A 85 2.40 -1.83 -8.08
C LYS A 85 2.13 -2.61 -9.36
N LEU A 86 1.56 -3.81 -9.25
CA LEU A 86 1.21 -4.63 -10.41
C LEU A 86 0.17 -3.96 -11.31
N ALA A 87 -0.82 -3.27 -10.74
CA ALA A 87 -1.81 -2.50 -11.51
C ALA A 87 -1.15 -1.34 -12.27
N GLY A 88 -0.23 -0.62 -11.64
CA GLY A 88 0.53 0.45 -12.28
C GLY A 88 1.44 -0.07 -13.41
N GLU A 89 2.14 -1.16 -13.16
CA GLU A 89 2.97 -1.82 -14.18
C GLU A 89 2.14 -2.34 -15.36
N ASP A 90 0.94 -2.86 -15.10
CA ASP A 90 0.04 -3.30 -16.15
C ASP A 90 -0.46 -2.12 -16.99
N LEU A 91 -0.93 -1.05 -16.35
CA LEU A 91 -1.35 0.17 -17.03
C LEU A 91 -0.21 0.77 -17.85
N ARG A 92 1.00 0.83 -17.30
CA ARG A 92 2.19 1.29 -18.01
C ARG A 92 2.47 0.46 -19.26
N ARG A 93 2.40 -0.87 -19.17
CA ARG A 93 2.56 -1.76 -20.33
C ARG A 93 1.52 -1.51 -21.41
N GLN A 94 0.26 -1.25 -21.04
CA GLN A 94 -0.80 -0.91 -22.00
C GLN A 94 -0.50 0.39 -22.73
N ILE A 95 -0.09 1.44 -22.01
CA ILE A 95 0.29 2.74 -22.58
C ILE A 95 1.46 2.61 -23.56
N ILE A 96 2.53 1.92 -23.14
CA ILE A 96 3.73 1.69 -23.95
C ILE A 96 3.39 0.94 -25.25
N ARG A 97 2.58 -0.11 -25.16
CA ARG A 97 2.10 -0.85 -26.34
C ARG A 97 1.28 0.02 -27.27
N LEU A 98 0.36 0.82 -26.73
CA LEU A 98 -0.50 1.71 -27.50
C LEU A 98 0.32 2.79 -28.22
N ALA A 99 1.35 3.34 -27.55
CA ALA A 99 2.28 4.31 -28.14
C ALA A 99 3.30 3.68 -29.09
N ASN A 100 3.49 2.36 -29.06
CA ASN A 100 4.51 1.61 -29.79
C ASN A 100 5.93 2.16 -29.55
N VAL A 101 6.33 2.21 -28.28
CA VAL A 101 7.62 2.72 -27.79
C VAL A 101 8.30 1.70 -26.87
N GLY A 102 9.55 2.00 -26.46
CA GLY A 102 10.31 1.17 -25.53
C GLY A 102 9.82 1.25 -24.08
N GLU A 103 10.20 0.26 -23.27
CA GLU A 103 9.76 0.14 -21.85
C GLU A 103 10.23 1.30 -20.96
N THR A 104 11.31 1.99 -21.33
CA THR A 104 11.88 3.10 -20.57
C THR A 104 11.25 4.44 -20.87
N ALA A 105 10.26 4.51 -21.78
CA ALA A 105 9.60 5.73 -22.17
C ALA A 105 8.98 6.46 -20.98
N ALA A 106 9.11 7.77 -20.93
CA ALA A 106 8.44 8.63 -19.96
C ALA A 106 6.98 8.88 -20.37
N ILE A 107 6.10 8.91 -19.36
CA ILE A 107 4.67 9.14 -19.52
C ILE A 107 4.33 10.48 -18.90
N GLU A 108 3.72 11.36 -19.68
CA GLU A 108 3.27 12.68 -19.26
C GLU A 108 1.80 12.89 -19.62
N PHE A 109 1.09 13.66 -18.82
CA PHE A 109 -0.30 14.01 -19.09
C PHE A 109 -0.39 15.48 -19.51
N GLY A 110 -0.99 15.72 -20.65
CA GLY A 110 -1.43 17.02 -21.15
C GLY A 110 -2.97 17.09 -21.18
N ASP A 111 -3.52 18.19 -21.66
CA ASP A 111 -4.96 18.49 -21.72
C ASP A 111 -5.74 17.42 -22.51
N GLY A 112 -6.24 16.40 -21.80
CA GLY A 112 -6.97 15.27 -22.40
C GLY A 112 -6.13 14.34 -23.28
N ARG A 113 -4.81 14.47 -23.27
CA ARG A 113 -3.85 13.66 -24.04
C ARG A 113 -2.82 13.03 -23.14
N LEU A 114 -2.40 11.85 -23.54
CA LEU A 114 -1.27 11.16 -22.94
C LEU A 114 -0.07 11.33 -23.88
N VAL A 115 1.01 11.90 -23.39
CA VAL A 115 2.25 12.10 -24.13
C VAL A 115 3.28 11.09 -23.65
N VAL A 116 3.81 10.29 -24.56
CA VAL A 116 4.82 9.29 -24.28
C VAL A 116 6.12 9.65 -25.01
N ARG A 117 7.22 9.77 -24.24
CA ARG A 117 8.54 10.16 -24.77
C ARG A 117 9.52 9.00 -24.63
N ASP A 118 10.12 8.64 -25.77
CA ASP A 118 11.15 7.59 -25.84
C ASP A 118 12.36 8.16 -26.61
N GLY A 119 13.35 8.69 -25.88
CA GLY A 119 14.44 9.47 -26.46
C GLY A 119 13.88 10.69 -27.21
N ASP A 120 14.21 10.81 -28.51
CA ASP A 120 13.72 11.88 -29.37
C ASP A 120 12.29 11.63 -29.92
N ALA A 121 11.77 10.42 -29.77
CA ALA A 121 10.44 10.06 -30.22
C ALA A 121 9.38 10.55 -29.24
N VAL A 122 8.39 11.31 -29.75
CA VAL A 122 7.22 11.74 -29.00
C VAL A 122 5.99 11.12 -29.65
N ARG A 123 5.14 10.51 -28.82
CA ARG A 123 3.85 9.95 -29.23
C ARG A 123 2.75 10.56 -28.38
N GLU A 124 1.67 10.95 -29.04
CA GLU A 124 0.47 11.45 -28.38
C GLU A 124 -0.66 10.44 -28.55
N ILE A 125 -1.35 10.14 -27.46
CA ILE A 125 -2.55 9.32 -27.45
C ILE A 125 -3.72 10.24 -27.10
N ASP A 126 -4.67 10.35 -28.00
CA ASP A 126 -5.93 11.06 -27.77
C ASP A 126 -6.86 10.16 -26.93
N LEU A 127 -6.98 10.46 -25.65
CA LEU A 127 -7.81 9.69 -24.73
C LEU A 127 -9.30 9.80 -25.07
N ALA A 128 -9.74 10.91 -25.67
CA ALA A 128 -11.13 11.10 -26.06
C ALA A 128 -11.57 10.17 -27.20
N ALA A 129 -10.62 9.73 -28.03
CA ALA A 129 -10.86 8.80 -29.13
C ALA A 129 -11.00 7.33 -28.68
N LEU A 130 -10.60 7.01 -27.45
CA LEU A 130 -10.66 5.65 -26.92
C LEU A 130 -12.07 5.31 -26.39
N ALA A 131 -12.45 4.05 -26.56
CA ALA A 131 -13.68 3.53 -25.96
C ALA A 131 -13.51 3.27 -24.45
N PRO A 132 -14.54 3.51 -23.63
CA PRO A 132 -14.51 3.15 -22.22
C PRO A 132 -14.31 1.64 -22.02
N VAL A 133 -13.47 1.28 -21.07
CA VAL A 133 -13.18 -0.11 -20.66
C VAL A 133 -13.90 -0.45 -19.37
N ARG A 134 -13.88 0.49 -18.43
CA ARG A 134 -14.51 0.31 -17.12
C ARG A 134 -15.03 1.68 -16.62
N PHE A 135 -16.31 1.78 -16.34
CA PHE A 135 -16.96 3.07 -16.04
C PHE A 135 -16.64 4.09 -17.15
N ASP A 136 -16.05 5.24 -16.80
CA ASP A 136 -15.60 6.25 -17.75
C ASP A 136 -14.11 6.11 -18.12
N ASP A 137 -13.41 5.15 -17.51
CA ASP A 137 -11.99 4.91 -17.77
C ASP A 137 -11.80 4.25 -19.14
N VAL A 138 -10.88 4.81 -19.93
CA VAL A 138 -10.51 4.32 -21.28
C VAL A 138 -9.25 3.45 -21.27
N LEU A 139 -8.46 3.53 -20.20
CA LEU A 139 -7.33 2.63 -19.91
C LEU A 139 -7.45 2.19 -18.45
N VAL A 140 -7.26 0.90 -18.19
CA VAL A 140 -7.35 0.34 -16.83
C VAL A 140 -6.27 -0.71 -16.64
N GLY A 141 -5.39 -0.46 -15.68
CA GLY A 141 -4.46 -1.46 -15.19
C GLY A 141 -5.05 -2.21 -14.00
N GLU A 142 -4.88 -3.51 -14.00
CA GLU A 142 -5.31 -4.39 -12.91
C GLU A 142 -4.11 -5.09 -12.29
N GLY A 143 -4.09 -5.18 -10.97
CA GLY A 143 -3.08 -5.91 -10.22
C GLY A 143 -3.70 -6.71 -9.10
N MET A 144 -3.37 -7.99 -9.04
CA MET A 144 -3.71 -8.87 -7.94
C MET A 144 -2.41 -9.42 -7.33
N PHE A 145 -2.33 -9.41 -6.01
CA PHE A 145 -1.22 -9.99 -5.29
C PHE A 145 -1.74 -10.85 -4.14
N ASP A 146 -1.30 -12.10 -4.12
CA ASP A 146 -1.48 -13.04 -3.01
C ASP A 146 -0.09 -13.48 -2.55
N PRO A 147 0.28 -13.27 -1.28
CA PRO A 147 1.62 -13.63 -0.82
C PRO A 147 1.88 -15.14 -0.94
N PRO A 148 3.10 -15.56 -1.30
CA PRO A 148 3.46 -16.96 -1.49
C PRO A 148 3.55 -17.69 -0.15
N THR A 149 2.39 -18.01 0.42
CA THR A 149 2.25 -18.66 1.72
C THR A 149 1.64 -20.05 1.61
N THR A 150 1.97 -20.92 2.57
CA THR A 150 1.35 -22.25 2.72
C THR A 150 0.82 -22.42 4.13
N ALA A 151 -0.29 -23.12 4.27
CA ALA A 151 -0.80 -23.49 5.58
C ALA A 151 0.20 -24.35 6.34
N LEU A 152 0.09 -24.37 7.65
CA LEU A 152 0.81 -25.33 8.48
C LEU A 152 0.19 -26.72 8.30
N ASP A 153 1.04 -27.75 8.21
CA ASP A 153 0.64 -29.15 8.23
C ASP A 153 0.31 -29.64 9.65
N ALA A 154 0.03 -30.94 9.79
CA ALA A 154 -0.31 -31.54 11.09
C ALA A 154 0.83 -31.47 12.12
N ASP A 155 2.07 -31.36 11.65
CA ASP A 155 3.29 -31.23 12.48
C ASP A 155 3.66 -29.76 12.73
N GLY A 156 2.83 -28.81 12.30
CA GLY A 156 3.05 -27.39 12.45
C GLY A 156 4.11 -26.82 11.50
N GLN A 157 4.45 -27.52 10.41
CA GLN A 157 5.42 -27.07 9.41
C GLN A 157 4.70 -26.38 8.24
N GLY A 158 5.31 -25.32 7.71
CA GLY A 158 4.77 -24.56 6.57
C GLY A 158 5.38 -23.17 6.46
N LYS A 159 4.85 -22.39 5.54
CA LYS A 159 5.24 -20.98 5.34
C LYS A 159 4.00 -20.08 5.44
N PRO A 160 3.39 -19.91 6.65
CA PRO A 160 2.13 -19.17 6.80
C PRO A 160 2.30 -17.66 6.63
N TYR A 161 3.54 -17.17 6.54
CA TYR A 161 3.86 -15.74 6.45
C TYR A 161 4.75 -15.46 5.25
N GLY A 162 4.37 -14.44 4.46
CA GLY A 162 5.10 -14.03 3.26
C GLY A 162 6.26 -13.07 3.55
N THR A 163 6.25 -12.41 4.71
CA THR A 163 7.30 -11.47 5.14
C THR A 163 7.44 -11.43 6.65
N TYR A 164 8.56 -10.94 7.13
CA TYR A 164 8.88 -10.81 8.55
C TYR A 164 9.36 -9.39 8.85
N GLY A 165 8.92 -8.83 9.97
CA GLY A 165 9.46 -7.59 10.54
C GLY A 165 10.34 -7.92 11.74
N PHE A 166 11.50 -7.30 11.84
CA PHE A 166 12.41 -7.44 12.96
C PHE A 166 12.44 -6.14 13.76
N ALA A 167 12.36 -6.24 15.08
CA ALA A 167 12.41 -5.08 15.94
C ALA A 167 13.06 -5.41 17.27
N ALA A 168 13.67 -4.40 17.87
CA ALA A 168 14.14 -4.41 19.26
C ALA A 168 13.67 -3.14 19.95
N GLN A 169 13.17 -3.28 21.17
CA GLN A 169 12.72 -2.14 21.96
C GLN A 169 13.30 -2.23 23.37
N MET A 170 13.60 -1.09 23.96
CA MET A 170 14.10 -0.95 25.33
C MET A 170 13.31 0.16 26.01
N ALA A 171 12.85 -0.10 27.23
CA ALA A 171 12.28 0.91 28.10
C ALA A 171 13.22 1.15 29.31
N GLU A 172 13.51 2.41 29.56
CA GLU A 172 14.19 2.86 30.79
C GLU A 172 13.12 3.33 31.78
N ILE A 173 13.10 2.73 32.96
CA ILE A 173 12.06 3.00 33.96
C ILE A 173 12.68 3.31 35.32
N GLU A 174 11.98 4.13 36.10
CA GLU A 174 12.23 4.38 37.51
C GLU A 174 11.10 3.72 38.32
N VAL A 175 11.47 2.94 39.32
CA VAL A 175 10.51 2.23 40.17
C VAL A 175 10.66 2.72 41.61
N ASP A 176 9.58 3.25 42.18
CA ASP A 176 9.47 3.50 43.62
C ASP A 176 8.97 2.21 44.30
N ILE A 177 9.87 1.56 45.01
CA ILE A 177 9.57 0.26 45.68
C ILE A 177 8.70 0.41 46.92
N GLU A 178 8.62 1.58 47.54
CA GLU A 178 7.79 1.86 48.70
C GLU A 178 6.35 2.14 48.30
N LEU A 179 6.18 2.95 47.23
CA LEU A 179 4.87 3.32 46.69
C LEU A 179 4.34 2.32 45.64
N GLY A 180 5.20 1.47 45.09
CA GLY A 180 4.84 0.58 43.99
C GLY A 180 4.54 1.29 42.68
N THR A 181 5.06 2.52 42.51
CA THR A 181 4.81 3.32 41.29
C THR A 181 5.93 3.16 40.29
N ILE A 182 5.58 3.25 38.99
CA ILE A 182 6.51 3.16 37.86
C ILE A 182 6.42 4.42 37.02
N LYS A 183 7.60 4.98 36.69
CA LYS A 183 7.74 6.10 35.77
C LYS A 183 8.57 5.65 34.56
N VAL A 184 8.02 5.75 33.37
CA VAL A 184 8.77 5.53 32.14
C VAL A 184 9.57 6.78 31.82
N LEU A 185 10.90 6.65 31.77
CA LEU A 185 11.83 7.74 31.50
C LEU A 185 12.10 7.89 30.00
N ARG A 186 12.28 6.76 29.33
CA ARG A 186 12.60 6.72 27.89
C ARG A 186 12.23 5.38 27.28
N VAL A 187 11.77 5.41 26.01
CA VAL A 187 11.65 4.21 25.18
C VAL A 187 12.52 4.41 23.93
N VAL A 188 13.31 3.41 23.61
CA VAL A 188 14.11 3.34 22.39
C VAL A 188 13.61 2.18 21.56
N ALA A 189 13.31 2.42 20.29
CA ALA A 189 12.81 1.41 19.35
C ALA A 189 13.66 1.40 18.08
N ALA A 190 14.08 0.20 17.67
CA ALA A 190 14.75 -0.04 16.41
C ALA A 190 13.90 -1.05 15.61
N HIS A 191 13.55 -0.68 14.39
CA HIS A 191 12.71 -1.48 13.50
C HIS A 191 13.34 -1.63 12.13
N ASP A 192 13.42 -2.86 11.63
CA ASP A 192 13.72 -3.14 10.24
C ASP A 192 12.40 -3.27 9.47
N VAL A 193 12.11 -2.27 8.65
CA VAL A 193 10.93 -2.20 7.79
C VAL A 193 11.28 -2.35 6.30
N GLY A 194 12.56 -2.65 6.00
CA GLY A 194 13.09 -2.59 4.65
C GLY A 194 13.10 -1.15 4.12
N LYS A 195 12.92 -0.98 2.81
CA LYS A 195 12.79 0.36 2.20
C LYS A 195 11.46 0.99 2.61
N SER A 196 11.52 2.02 3.43
CA SER A 196 10.33 2.77 3.87
C SER A 196 9.66 3.49 2.69
N ILE A 197 8.36 3.27 2.47
CA ILE A 197 7.55 3.99 1.48
C ILE A 197 7.27 5.41 1.98
N ASN A 198 6.90 5.53 3.26
CA ASN A 198 6.65 6.81 3.92
C ASN A 198 7.27 6.80 5.33
N PRO A 199 8.47 7.38 5.52
CA PRO A 199 9.18 7.36 6.81
C PRO A 199 8.36 7.93 7.96
N ILE A 200 7.66 9.06 7.74
CA ILE A 200 6.86 9.72 8.78
C ILE A 200 5.72 8.82 9.26
N GLN A 201 5.05 8.11 8.34
CA GLN A 201 3.99 7.17 8.71
C GLN A 201 4.55 5.94 9.43
N VAL A 202 5.74 5.46 9.05
CA VAL A 202 6.42 4.36 9.76
C VAL A 202 6.71 4.77 11.21
N GLU A 203 7.27 5.96 11.44
CA GLU A 203 7.51 6.48 12.79
C GLU A 203 6.19 6.60 13.58
N GLY A 204 5.14 7.12 12.96
CA GLY A 204 3.81 7.21 13.58
C GLY A 204 3.25 5.85 14.01
N GLN A 205 3.42 4.79 13.19
CA GLN A 205 3.01 3.43 13.54
C GLN A 205 3.84 2.84 14.67
N ILE A 206 5.14 3.12 14.73
CA ILE A 206 6.02 2.69 15.82
C ILE A 206 5.62 3.38 17.13
N HIS A 207 5.38 4.70 17.10
CA HIS A 207 4.93 5.45 18.27
C HIS A 207 3.57 4.94 18.80
N GLY A 208 2.62 4.68 17.89
CA GLY A 208 1.32 4.11 18.24
C GLY A 208 1.44 2.73 18.89
N GLY A 209 2.29 1.86 18.36
CA GLY A 209 2.56 0.54 18.94
C GLY A 209 3.19 0.61 20.33
N ILE A 210 4.13 1.55 20.54
CA ILE A 210 4.75 1.80 21.85
C ILE A 210 3.69 2.28 22.84
N ALA A 211 2.84 3.23 22.46
CA ALA A 211 1.78 3.74 23.33
C ALA A 211 0.80 2.64 23.77
N GLN A 212 0.40 1.75 22.85
CA GLN A 212 -0.42 0.59 23.19
C GLN A 212 0.30 -0.37 24.15
N GLY A 213 1.57 -0.67 23.90
CA GLY A 213 2.36 -1.54 24.81
C GLY A 213 2.50 -0.95 26.21
N MET A 214 2.69 0.36 26.33
CA MET A 214 2.72 1.07 27.61
C MET A 214 1.35 1.02 28.31
N GLY A 215 0.25 1.23 27.56
CA GLY A 215 -1.11 1.12 28.09
C GLY A 215 -1.38 -0.25 28.68
N MET A 216 -1.07 -1.32 27.91
CA MET A 216 -1.23 -2.70 28.35
C MET A 216 -0.41 -3.03 29.63
N ALA A 217 0.79 -2.48 29.75
CA ALA A 217 1.68 -2.76 30.87
C ALA A 217 1.32 -2.02 32.14
N LEU A 218 0.76 -0.80 32.05
CA LEU A 218 0.64 0.12 33.17
C LEU A 218 -0.80 0.51 33.52
N MET A 219 -1.75 0.38 32.58
CA MET A 219 -3.08 0.99 32.72
C MET A 219 -4.25 0.03 32.41
N GLU A 220 -4.01 -1.02 31.64
CA GLU A 220 -5.09 -1.92 31.21
C GLU A 220 -5.17 -3.15 32.11
N GLU A 221 -6.40 -3.58 32.41
CA GLU A 221 -6.72 -4.81 33.12
C GLU A 221 -7.77 -5.59 32.32
N TYR A 222 -7.49 -6.88 32.10
CA TYR A 222 -8.47 -7.78 31.50
C TYR A 222 -9.37 -8.36 32.58
N ILE A 223 -10.65 -8.05 32.52
CA ILE A 223 -11.68 -8.61 33.42
C ILE A 223 -12.46 -9.63 32.60
N PRO A 224 -12.36 -10.96 32.87
CA PRO A 224 -13.04 -12.02 32.12
C PRO A 224 -14.54 -12.07 32.36
#